data_66feb21fe86a506c7c718a983275e6d1
#
_entry.id   66feb21fe86a506c7c718a983275e6d1
#
_cell.length_a   1.000
_cell.length_b   1.000
_cell.length_c   1.000
_cell.angle_alpha   90.00
_cell.angle_beta   90.00
_cell.angle_gamma   90.00
#
_symmetry.space_group_name_H-M   'P 1'
#
loop_
_entity.id
_entity.type
_entity.pdbx_description
1 polymer ?
#
loop_
_entity_poly.entity_id
_entity_poly.type
_entity_poly.pdbx_seq_one_letter_code
_entity_poly.pdbx_strand_id
1 'polypeptide(L)'
;MSQDMMLIQGDGPMQLPAHLQGLTGLGVGKALMAAIGDTRNRIGLKGNRFRQVINGQEVGVWEENYLDVIIVGVVPTLSRIYYAGKYKQAGDNAPPVCYSVDNVVPSDDVISKQSDKCATCPQNVKGSRISDDGHEGKACSYFRRMCIKLPGDSTLYYVDVKAMGLFGDSNKALNQFSMNDYAKFLETRGVDASLVITRLSFDIDSSVPKLLFKPFGYIDEFDAEQIRAISETNEINEYLTINMKTVDISQEISADAVDDVAEA
;
A
#
# COMPACT_ATOMS: atom_id res chain seq x y z
N MET A 1 -24.08 -40.83 22.15
CA MET A 1 -23.21 -39.66 22.41
C MET A 1 -23.50 -38.67 21.31
N SER A 2 -24.34 -37.68 21.61
CA SER A 2 -24.70 -36.60 20.67
C SER A 2 -23.47 -35.70 20.54
N GLN A 3 -22.83 -35.68 19.39
CA GLN A 3 -21.86 -34.64 19.06
C GLN A 3 -22.69 -33.38 18.79
N ASP A 4 -22.76 -32.50 19.76
CA ASP A 4 -23.20 -31.14 19.53
C ASP A 4 -22.30 -30.53 18.46
N MET A 5 -22.80 -30.47 17.23
CA MET A 5 -22.19 -29.64 16.20
C MET A 5 -22.30 -28.19 16.67
N MET A 6 -21.23 -27.70 17.24
CA MET A 6 -21.11 -26.29 17.61
C MET A 6 -21.16 -25.46 16.36
N LEU A 7 -22.33 -24.92 16.03
CA LEU A 7 -22.50 -24.02 14.92
C LEU A 7 -21.72 -22.74 15.20
N ILE A 8 -20.82 -22.41 14.31
CA ILE A 8 -20.11 -21.11 14.30
C ILE A 8 -21.16 -20.05 13.99
N GLN A 9 -21.55 -19.27 14.99
CA GLN A 9 -22.55 -18.19 14.85
C GLN A 9 -21.97 -16.89 15.39
N GLY A 10 -22.11 -15.80 14.62
CA GLY A 10 -21.76 -14.44 15.00
C GLY A 10 -20.62 -13.85 14.18
N ASP A 11 -20.54 -12.53 14.14
CA ASP A 11 -19.61 -11.73 13.32
C ASP A 11 -18.34 -11.30 14.09
N GLY A 12 -18.10 -11.87 15.27
CA GLY A 12 -16.97 -11.50 16.15
C GLY A 12 -15.91 -12.59 16.30
N PRO A 13 -14.77 -12.25 16.91
CA PRO A 13 -13.71 -13.24 17.19
C PRO A 13 -14.25 -14.33 18.11
N MET A 14 -14.05 -15.57 17.66
CA MET A 14 -14.55 -16.76 18.36
C MET A 14 -13.53 -17.29 19.37
N GLN A 15 -14.02 -17.65 20.55
CA GLN A 15 -13.22 -18.36 21.53
C GLN A 15 -13.13 -19.84 21.13
N LEU A 16 -11.91 -20.30 20.84
CA LEU A 16 -11.69 -21.70 20.51
C LEU A 16 -12.01 -22.62 21.72
N PRO A 17 -12.65 -23.78 21.49
CA PRO A 17 -12.79 -24.80 22.52
C PRO A 17 -11.45 -25.17 23.16
N ALA A 18 -11.46 -25.56 24.45
CA ALA A 18 -10.25 -25.81 25.22
C ALA A 18 -9.26 -26.79 24.54
N HIS A 19 -9.76 -27.80 23.83
CA HIS A 19 -8.93 -28.79 23.12
C HIS A 19 -8.27 -28.24 21.84
N LEU A 20 -8.70 -27.08 21.33
CA LEU A 20 -8.13 -26.39 20.17
C LEU A 20 -7.25 -25.20 20.54
N GLN A 21 -7.27 -24.80 21.81
CA GLN A 21 -6.41 -23.72 22.30
C GLN A 21 -4.95 -24.13 22.23
N GLY A 22 -4.12 -23.26 21.64
CA GLY A 22 -2.70 -23.52 21.42
C GLY A 22 -2.34 -24.37 20.18
N LEU A 23 -3.35 -24.88 19.44
CA LEU A 23 -3.08 -25.47 18.13
C LEU A 23 -2.80 -24.36 17.10
N THR A 24 -1.63 -24.45 16.45
CA THR A 24 -1.33 -23.63 15.28
C THR A 24 -2.04 -24.24 14.08
N GLY A 25 -3.01 -23.53 13.52
CA GLY A 25 -3.72 -24.02 12.32
C GLY A 25 -2.76 -24.24 11.13
N LEU A 26 -3.17 -25.09 10.19
CA LEU A 26 -2.41 -25.40 8.97
C LEU A 26 -2.35 -24.24 7.95
N GLY A 27 -2.84 -23.05 8.30
CA GLY A 27 -2.86 -21.90 7.39
C GLY A 27 -3.92 -21.96 6.29
N VAL A 28 -4.84 -22.93 6.35
CA VAL A 28 -5.89 -23.12 5.34
C VAL A 28 -6.79 -21.90 5.20
N GLY A 29 -7.13 -21.24 6.30
CA GLY A 29 -7.90 -19.98 6.27
C GLY A 29 -7.19 -18.89 5.49
N LYS A 30 -5.87 -18.74 5.69
CA LYS A 30 -5.05 -17.76 4.94
C LYS A 30 -5.00 -18.10 3.44
N ALA A 31 -4.92 -19.38 3.10
CA ALA A 31 -4.96 -19.83 1.70
C ALA A 31 -6.33 -19.58 1.04
N LEU A 32 -7.44 -19.79 1.78
CA LEU A 32 -8.78 -19.45 1.31
C LEU A 32 -8.95 -17.94 1.10
N MET A 33 -8.45 -17.11 2.01
CA MET A 33 -8.51 -15.64 1.90
C MET A 33 -7.66 -15.14 0.73
N ALA A 34 -6.53 -15.76 0.43
CA ALA A 34 -5.68 -15.38 -0.71
C ALA A 34 -6.43 -15.40 -2.06
N ALA A 35 -7.44 -16.28 -2.20
CA ALA A 35 -8.29 -16.34 -3.39
C ALA A 35 -9.23 -15.12 -3.52
N ILE A 36 -9.60 -14.49 -2.40
CA ILE A 36 -10.56 -13.37 -2.37
C ILE A 36 -9.86 -12.04 -2.71
N GLY A 37 -8.55 -11.95 -2.52
CA GLY A 37 -7.77 -10.73 -2.71
C GLY A 37 -7.43 -10.04 -1.39
N ASP A 38 -6.89 -8.83 -1.48
CA ASP A 38 -6.55 -8.07 -0.28
C ASP A 38 -7.81 -7.42 0.33
N THR A 39 -8.24 -7.96 1.46
CA THR A 39 -9.41 -7.48 2.21
C THR A 39 -9.05 -6.49 3.32
N ARG A 40 -7.74 -6.21 3.52
CA ARG A 40 -7.31 -5.24 4.54
C ARG A 40 -7.79 -3.84 4.21
N ASN A 41 -8.11 -3.08 5.26
CA ASN A 41 -8.51 -1.70 5.08
C ASN A 41 -7.33 -0.88 4.53
N ARG A 42 -7.62 0.01 3.61
CA ARG A 42 -6.61 0.88 3.01
C ARG A 42 -7.15 2.26 2.71
N ILE A 43 -6.26 3.23 2.66
CA ILE A 43 -6.53 4.54 2.11
C ILE A 43 -5.94 4.61 0.70
N GLY A 44 -6.80 4.64 -0.29
CA GLY A 44 -6.43 4.83 -1.69
C GLY A 44 -6.11 6.30 -1.99
N LEU A 45 -5.12 6.53 -2.86
CA LEU A 45 -4.66 7.86 -3.27
C LEU A 45 -4.95 8.06 -4.76
N LYS A 46 -6.21 8.33 -5.11
CA LYS A 46 -6.63 8.47 -6.51
C LYS A 46 -7.22 9.84 -6.78
N GLY A 47 -6.79 10.48 -7.86
CA GLY A 47 -7.33 11.78 -8.30
C GLY A 47 -7.10 12.88 -7.26
N ASN A 48 -5.97 12.85 -6.55
CA ASN A 48 -5.66 13.75 -5.43
C ASN A 48 -6.74 13.76 -4.33
N ARG A 49 -7.34 12.58 -4.09
CA ARG A 49 -8.35 12.36 -3.04
C ARG A 49 -7.97 11.15 -2.20
N PHE A 50 -8.30 11.20 -0.92
CA PHE A 50 -8.21 10.08 -0.01
C PHE A 50 -9.49 9.24 -0.11
N ARG A 51 -9.34 7.94 -0.34
CA ARG A 51 -10.45 7.01 -0.52
C ARG A 51 -10.38 5.91 0.50
N GLN A 52 -11.42 5.76 1.29
CA GLN A 52 -11.52 4.69 2.26
C GLN A 52 -11.97 3.41 1.57
N VAL A 53 -11.16 2.38 1.68
CA VAL A 53 -11.47 1.05 1.16
C VAL A 53 -11.48 0.07 2.33
N ILE A 54 -12.61 -0.57 2.55
CA ILE A 54 -12.83 -1.58 3.61
C ILE A 54 -13.23 -2.88 2.94
N ASN A 55 -12.58 -3.97 3.31
CA ASN A 55 -12.83 -5.29 2.70
C ASN A 55 -12.78 -5.28 1.16
N GLY A 56 -11.84 -4.50 0.59
CA GLY A 56 -11.68 -4.38 -0.86
C GLY A 56 -12.69 -3.48 -1.57
N GLN A 57 -13.66 -2.91 -0.86
CA GLN A 57 -14.70 -2.01 -1.41
C GLN A 57 -14.44 -0.57 -0.99
N GLU A 58 -14.55 0.37 -1.93
CA GLU A 58 -14.53 1.80 -1.63
C GLU A 58 -15.83 2.18 -0.94
N VAL A 59 -15.73 2.63 0.32
CA VAL A 59 -16.86 2.99 1.16
C VAL A 59 -17.02 4.49 1.35
N GLY A 60 -15.98 5.28 1.04
CA GLY A 60 -16.03 6.72 1.16
C GLY A 60 -14.85 7.43 0.49
N VAL A 61 -15.05 8.71 0.22
CA VAL A 61 -14.03 9.63 -0.29
C VAL A 61 -14.03 10.86 0.60
N TRP A 62 -12.86 11.26 1.10
CA TRP A 62 -12.74 12.52 1.84
C TRP A 62 -12.92 13.72 0.90
N GLU A 63 -13.73 14.67 1.32
CA GLU A 63 -13.96 15.93 0.58
C GLU A 63 -12.74 16.85 0.66
N GLU A 64 -12.08 16.87 1.82
CA GLU A 64 -10.86 17.64 2.06
C GLU A 64 -9.68 17.07 1.26
N ASN A 65 -8.77 17.96 0.89
CA ASN A 65 -7.52 17.56 0.25
C ASN A 65 -6.43 17.15 1.27
N TYR A 66 -6.80 16.94 2.52
CA TYR A 66 -5.93 16.47 3.59
C TYR A 66 -6.60 15.37 4.41
N LEU A 67 -5.78 14.59 5.10
CA LEU A 67 -6.19 13.56 6.04
C LEU A 67 -5.23 13.56 7.23
N ASP A 68 -5.76 13.68 8.43
CA ASP A 68 -4.99 13.57 9.66
C ASP A 68 -4.87 12.10 10.07
N VAL A 69 -3.65 11.64 10.28
CA VAL A 69 -3.33 10.24 10.58
C VAL A 69 -2.28 10.13 11.68
N ILE A 70 -2.21 8.97 12.31
CA ILE A 70 -1.11 8.55 13.17
C ILE A 70 -0.39 7.41 12.44
N ILE A 71 0.91 7.55 12.20
CA ILE A 71 1.72 6.54 11.52
C ILE A 71 2.20 5.55 12.57
N VAL A 72 1.67 4.34 12.54
CA VAL A 72 2.00 3.31 13.54
C VAL A 72 2.99 2.26 13.04
N GLY A 73 3.29 2.25 11.74
CA GLY A 73 4.29 1.37 11.18
C GLY A 73 4.67 1.75 9.74
N VAL A 74 5.88 1.40 9.33
CA VAL A 74 6.39 1.65 7.98
C VAL A 74 7.27 0.48 7.56
N VAL A 75 7.11 0.00 6.32
CA VAL A 75 8.04 -0.99 5.76
C VAL A 75 9.45 -0.40 5.72
N PRO A 76 10.49 -1.08 6.26
CA PRO A 76 11.83 -0.50 6.38
C PRO A 76 12.49 -0.27 5.02
N THR A 77 12.20 -1.10 4.03
CA THR A 77 12.77 -1.04 2.68
C THR A 77 11.84 -0.33 1.70
N LEU A 78 12.40 0.18 0.60
CA LEU A 78 11.62 0.61 -0.55
C LEU A 78 11.13 -0.61 -1.32
N SER A 79 9.93 -0.52 -1.84
CA SER A 79 9.34 -1.52 -2.73
C SER A 79 9.22 -0.96 -4.14
N ARG A 80 9.03 -1.84 -5.12
CA ARG A 80 8.83 -1.47 -6.53
C ARG A 80 7.54 -2.05 -7.06
N ILE A 81 6.99 -1.37 -8.06
CA ILE A 81 5.79 -1.80 -8.74
C ILE A 81 5.80 -1.38 -10.21
N TYR A 82 5.41 -2.29 -11.08
CA TYR A 82 5.29 -2.06 -12.52
C TYR A 82 3.90 -2.44 -13.01
N TYR A 83 3.30 -1.54 -13.77
CA TYR A 83 2.03 -1.74 -14.48
C TYR A 83 2.28 -1.64 -15.99
N ALA A 84 1.76 -2.60 -16.76
CA ALA A 84 1.73 -2.48 -18.21
C ALA A 84 0.69 -1.45 -18.64
N GLY A 85 1.02 -0.69 -19.68
CA GLY A 85 0.11 0.29 -20.26
C GLY A 85 0.05 1.65 -19.56
N LYS A 86 -0.72 2.55 -20.14
CA LYS A 86 -0.95 3.89 -19.60
C LYS A 86 -1.94 3.81 -18.43
N TYR A 87 -1.68 4.57 -17.38
CA TYR A 87 -2.51 4.64 -16.17
C TYR A 87 -4.00 4.87 -16.45
N LYS A 88 -4.34 5.59 -17.55
CA LYS A 88 -5.73 5.88 -17.94
C LYS A 88 -6.46 4.69 -18.58
N GLN A 89 -5.75 3.69 -19.10
CA GLN A 89 -6.35 2.54 -19.80
C GLN A 89 -6.61 1.36 -18.88
N ALA A 90 -5.81 1.21 -17.84
CA ALA A 90 -5.85 0.03 -16.96
C ALA A 90 -6.95 0.06 -15.90
N GLY A 91 -7.74 1.13 -15.76
CA GLY A 91 -8.67 1.28 -14.64
C GLY A 91 -7.95 1.23 -13.28
N ASP A 92 -8.61 1.72 -12.23
CA ASP A 92 -7.94 1.92 -10.95
C ASP A 92 -7.65 0.68 -10.11
N ASN A 93 -8.12 -0.46 -10.57
CA ASN A 93 -7.95 -1.75 -9.90
C ASN A 93 -7.15 -2.75 -10.74
N ALA A 94 -6.47 -2.29 -11.83
CA ALA A 94 -5.64 -3.19 -12.60
C ALA A 94 -4.51 -3.72 -11.71
N PRO A 95 -4.34 -5.04 -11.60
CA PRO A 95 -3.25 -5.61 -10.86
C PRO A 95 -1.90 -5.30 -11.55
N PRO A 96 -0.81 -5.19 -10.80
CA PRO A 96 0.50 -4.98 -11.37
C PRO A 96 0.96 -6.20 -12.18
N VAL A 97 1.83 -5.97 -13.15
CA VAL A 97 2.53 -7.04 -13.88
C VAL A 97 3.66 -7.60 -13.04
N CYS A 98 4.41 -6.73 -12.36
CA CYS A 98 5.55 -7.10 -11.56
C CYS A 98 5.65 -6.19 -10.32
N TYR A 99 6.08 -6.75 -9.21
CA TYR A 99 6.45 -5.99 -8.02
C TYR A 99 7.61 -6.62 -7.27
N SER A 100 8.24 -5.85 -6.40
CA SER A 100 9.31 -6.29 -5.51
C SER A 100 9.12 -5.65 -4.14
N VAL A 101 9.16 -6.45 -3.10
CA VAL A 101 9.02 -5.99 -1.72
C VAL A 101 10.31 -5.32 -1.23
N ASP A 102 11.45 -5.85 -1.63
CA ASP A 102 12.79 -5.47 -1.16
C ASP A 102 13.57 -4.57 -2.13
N ASN A 103 13.00 -4.28 -3.31
CA ASN A 103 13.64 -3.52 -4.38
C ASN A 103 14.86 -4.22 -5.01
N VAL A 104 15.13 -5.48 -4.69
CA VAL A 104 16.30 -6.23 -5.16
C VAL A 104 15.93 -7.23 -6.27
N VAL A 105 14.94 -8.07 -5.99
CA VAL A 105 14.43 -9.08 -6.92
C VAL A 105 12.90 -9.00 -7.00
N PRO A 106 12.29 -9.42 -8.12
CA PRO A 106 10.84 -9.59 -8.18
C PRO A 106 10.38 -10.58 -7.12
N SER A 107 9.21 -10.30 -6.50
CA SER A 107 8.59 -11.22 -5.53
C SER A 107 8.30 -12.58 -6.15
N ASP A 108 8.33 -13.65 -5.33
CA ASP A 108 8.27 -15.02 -5.84
C ASP A 108 6.94 -15.36 -6.52
N ASP A 109 5.86 -14.72 -6.09
CA ASP A 109 4.49 -14.87 -6.59
C ASP A 109 4.18 -14.03 -7.85
N VAL A 110 5.17 -13.30 -8.40
CA VAL A 110 5.03 -12.57 -9.67
C VAL A 110 4.99 -13.55 -10.83
N ILE A 111 3.92 -13.53 -11.61
CA ILE A 111 3.70 -14.42 -12.77
C ILE A 111 4.63 -14.02 -13.92
N SER A 112 4.66 -12.74 -14.29
CA SER A 112 5.47 -12.22 -15.41
C SER A 112 6.62 -11.36 -14.90
N LYS A 113 7.67 -12.01 -14.39
CA LYS A 113 8.90 -11.34 -13.92
C LYS A 113 9.57 -10.62 -15.09
N GLN A 114 9.82 -9.32 -14.95
CA GLN A 114 10.39 -8.49 -16.00
C GLN A 114 11.91 -8.59 -16.10
N SER A 115 12.56 -9.14 -15.06
CA SER A 115 14.00 -9.38 -14.97
C SER A 115 14.27 -10.19 -13.71
N ASP A 116 15.42 -10.85 -13.62
CA ASP A 116 15.87 -11.54 -12.40
C ASP A 116 16.28 -10.55 -11.30
N LYS A 117 16.68 -9.34 -11.65
CA LYS A 117 17.13 -8.30 -10.70
C LYS A 117 16.49 -6.95 -11.05
N CYS A 118 15.95 -6.28 -10.05
CA CYS A 118 15.33 -4.94 -10.22
C CYS A 118 16.34 -3.88 -10.71
N ALA A 119 17.62 -4.00 -10.34
CA ALA A 119 18.66 -3.05 -10.73
C ALA A 119 18.93 -3.04 -12.24
N THR A 120 18.84 -4.20 -12.90
CA THR A 120 19.11 -4.38 -14.35
C THR A 120 17.83 -4.50 -15.18
N CYS A 121 16.68 -4.32 -14.55
CA CYS A 121 15.37 -4.46 -15.21
C CYS A 121 15.15 -3.37 -16.28
N PRO A 122 14.73 -3.72 -17.50
CA PRO A 122 14.39 -2.74 -18.55
C PRO A 122 13.35 -1.71 -18.11
N GLN A 123 12.40 -2.10 -17.27
CA GLN A 123 11.36 -1.21 -16.75
C GLN A 123 11.89 -0.21 -15.70
N ASN A 124 13.10 -0.39 -15.20
CA ASN A 124 13.78 0.51 -14.24
C ASN A 124 14.74 1.50 -14.92
N VAL A 125 14.76 1.59 -16.23
CA VAL A 125 15.61 2.52 -16.98
C VAL A 125 14.84 3.81 -17.25
N LYS A 126 15.52 4.97 -17.20
CA LYS A 126 14.93 6.26 -17.65
C LYS A 126 14.59 6.15 -19.13
N GLY A 127 13.40 6.61 -19.51
CA GLY A 127 12.87 6.46 -20.87
C GLY A 127 12.00 5.21 -21.06
N SER A 128 11.97 4.27 -20.11
CA SER A 128 11.07 3.11 -20.17
C SER A 128 9.57 3.49 -20.05
N ARG A 129 9.29 4.71 -19.61
CA ARG A 129 7.96 5.36 -19.69
C ARG A 129 8.12 6.77 -20.18
N ILE A 130 7.27 7.15 -21.14
CA ILE A 130 7.13 8.52 -21.62
C ILE A 130 5.74 9.01 -21.19
N SER A 131 5.67 10.14 -20.46
CA SER A 131 4.40 10.76 -20.10
C SER A 131 3.74 11.40 -21.32
N ASP A 132 2.45 11.76 -21.21
CA ASP A 132 1.73 12.43 -22.29
C ASP A 132 2.35 13.80 -22.65
N ASP A 133 3.07 14.42 -21.70
CA ASP A 133 3.81 15.68 -21.88
C ASP A 133 5.25 15.46 -22.42
N GLY A 134 5.61 14.23 -22.80
CA GLY A 134 6.91 13.87 -23.37
C GLY A 134 8.04 13.71 -22.34
N HIS A 135 7.75 13.76 -21.02
CA HIS A 135 8.77 13.56 -20.01
C HIS A 135 9.15 12.08 -19.86
N GLU A 136 10.45 11.82 -19.92
CA GLU A 136 11.01 10.49 -19.71
C GLU A 136 11.05 10.12 -18.22
N GLY A 137 10.42 9.02 -17.89
CA GLY A 137 10.39 8.42 -16.57
C GLY A 137 10.81 6.96 -16.57
N LYS A 138 10.68 6.32 -15.44
CA LYS A 138 10.80 4.86 -15.29
C LYS A 138 9.41 4.25 -15.20
N ALA A 139 9.16 3.17 -15.95
CA ALA A 139 7.89 2.46 -15.90
C ALA A 139 7.71 1.74 -14.55
N CYS A 140 8.79 1.17 -14.02
CA CYS A 140 8.81 0.59 -12.68
C CYS A 140 9.09 1.69 -11.64
N SER A 141 8.13 1.99 -10.78
CA SER A 141 8.22 3.06 -9.80
C SER A 141 8.44 2.54 -8.39
N TYR A 142 8.97 3.41 -7.53
CA TYR A 142 9.07 3.15 -6.09
C TYR A 142 7.74 3.40 -5.39
N PHE A 143 7.52 2.62 -4.33
CA PHE A 143 6.54 2.94 -3.30
C PHE A 143 7.04 2.48 -1.94
N ARG A 144 6.40 2.96 -0.89
CA ARG A 144 6.64 2.52 0.49
C ARG A 144 5.31 2.41 1.21
N ARG A 145 5.05 1.25 1.82
CA ARG A 145 3.84 1.01 2.60
C ARG A 145 4.01 1.51 4.01
N MET A 146 3.00 2.18 4.51
CA MET A 146 2.87 2.54 5.91
C MET A 146 1.53 2.04 6.46
N CYS A 147 1.52 1.66 7.73
CA CYS A 147 0.34 1.37 8.51
C CYS A 147 -0.03 2.63 9.29
N ILE A 148 -1.28 3.03 9.20
CA ILE A 148 -1.80 4.22 9.85
C ILE A 148 -3.10 3.91 10.58
N LYS A 149 -3.45 4.75 11.55
CA LYS A 149 -4.78 4.87 12.12
C LYS A 149 -5.27 6.31 12.04
N LEU A 150 -6.57 6.52 12.08
CA LEU A 150 -7.14 7.87 12.20
C LEU A 150 -7.15 8.28 13.67
N PRO A 151 -6.95 9.57 14.02
CA PRO A 151 -7.10 10.04 15.39
C PRO A 151 -8.50 9.72 15.93
N GLY A 152 -8.55 9.18 17.15
CA GLY A 152 -9.80 8.79 17.80
C GLY A 152 -10.47 7.51 17.28
N ASP A 153 -9.85 6.81 16.31
CA ASP A 153 -10.34 5.53 15.75
C ASP A 153 -9.34 4.40 16.06
N SER A 154 -9.82 3.20 16.30
CA SER A 154 -8.99 2.00 16.51
C SER A 154 -8.67 1.25 15.21
N THR A 155 -9.31 1.60 14.11
CA THR A 155 -9.17 0.91 12.82
C THR A 155 -7.82 1.20 12.17
N LEU A 156 -7.13 0.13 11.76
CA LEU A 156 -5.89 0.22 11.00
C LEU A 156 -6.16 0.28 9.50
N TYR A 157 -5.31 1.01 8.80
CA TYR A 157 -5.28 1.11 7.34
C TYR A 157 -3.84 1.03 6.84
N TYR A 158 -3.63 0.56 5.62
CA TYR A 158 -2.37 0.80 4.96
C TYR A 158 -2.49 1.89 3.88
N VAL A 159 -1.37 2.55 3.62
CA VAL A 159 -1.20 3.55 2.54
C VAL A 159 0.09 3.26 1.81
N ASP A 160 0.03 3.21 0.48
CA ASP A 160 1.20 3.04 -0.39
C ASP A 160 1.65 4.40 -0.93
N VAL A 161 2.65 5.00 -0.29
CA VAL A 161 3.22 6.29 -0.69
C VAL A 161 4.08 6.09 -1.94
N LYS A 162 3.74 6.78 -3.01
CA LYS A 162 4.44 6.69 -4.30
C LYS A 162 5.69 7.57 -4.35
N ALA A 163 6.55 7.37 -5.35
CA ALA A 163 7.87 7.99 -5.48
C ALA A 163 7.86 9.53 -5.26
N MET A 164 6.90 10.26 -5.82
CA MET A 164 6.81 11.71 -5.64
C MET A 164 6.55 12.12 -4.18
N GLY A 165 5.75 11.36 -3.45
CA GLY A 165 5.54 11.58 -2.01
C GLY A 165 6.74 11.14 -1.16
N LEU A 166 7.58 10.20 -1.65
CA LEU A 166 8.78 9.75 -0.95
C LEU A 166 9.96 10.73 -1.08
N PHE A 167 10.21 11.23 -2.31
CA PHE A 167 11.46 11.92 -2.69
C PHE A 167 11.22 13.31 -3.28
N GLY A 168 9.98 13.72 -3.51
CA GLY A 168 9.67 15.01 -4.12
C GLY A 168 10.09 16.18 -3.23
N ASP A 169 10.09 17.37 -3.81
CA ASP A 169 10.48 18.60 -3.11
C ASP A 169 9.55 18.90 -1.94
N SER A 170 10.15 19.35 -0.86
CA SER A 170 9.46 19.78 0.35
C SER A 170 9.28 21.29 0.37
N ASN A 171 8.14 21.78 0.88
CA ASN A 171 7.95 23.21 1.16
C ASN A 171 8.20 23.46 2.67
N LYS A 172 9.45 23.74 3.01
CA LYS A 172 9.88 23.94 4.40
C LYS A 172 9.23 25.16 5.05
N ALA A 173 8.88 26.19 4.26
CA ALA A 173 8.22 27.39 4.77
C ALA A 173 6.81 27.10 5.30
N LEU A 174 6.12 26.10 4.72
CA LEU A 174 4.80 25.66 5.13
C LEU A 174 4.83 24.41 6.03
N ASN A 175 6.03 23.94 6.42
CA ASN A 175 6.23 22.68 7.12
C ASN A 175 5.57 21.47 6.39
N GLN A 176 5.66 21.46 5.06
CA GLN A 176 5.18 20.41 4.20
C GLN A 176 6.37 19.67 3.60
N PHE A 177 6.46 18.38 3.87
CA PHE A 177 7.63 17.56 3.58
C PHE A 177 7.30 16.38 2.70
N SER A 178 8.27 15.92 1.89
CA SER A 178 8.27 14.54 1.41
C SER A 178 8.42 13.58 2.59
N MET A 179 8.08 12.31 2.44
CA MET A 179 8.18 11.33 3.52
C MET A 179 9.61 11.24 4.09
N ASN A 180 10.64 11.26 3.23
CA ASN A 180 12.02 11.19 3.67
C ASN A 180 12.47 12.43 4.45
N ASP A 181 12.06 13.63 4.01
CA ASP A 181 12.37 14.85 4.73
C ASP A 181 11.57 14.98 6.03
N TYR A 182 10.33 14.44 6.04
CA TYR A 182 9.52 14.37 7.25
C TYR A 182 10.16 13.47 8.31
N ALA A 183 10.67 12.31 7.91
CA ALA A 183 11.39 11.42 8.81
C ALA A 183 12.60 12.13 9.44
N LYS A 184 13.43 12.81 8.63
CA LYS A 184 14.56 13.60 9.13
C LYS A 184 14.11 14.73 10.06
N PHE A 185 13.00 15.41 9.71
CA PHE A 185 12.43 16.48 10.54
C PHE A 185 12.05 15.98 11.93
N LEU A 186 11.42 14.81 12.05
CA LEU A 186 11.04 14.20 13.33
C LEU A 186 12.27 13.70 14.08
N GLU A 187 13.17 12.98 13.41
CA GLU A 187 14.39 12.42 14.00
C GLU A 187 15.27 13.50 14.63
N THR A 188 15.48 14.63 13.95
CA THR A 188 16.27 15.75 14.49
C THR A 188 15.66 16.40 15.74
N ARG A 189 14.39 16.09 16.03
CA ARG A 189 13.67 16.57 17.22
C ARG A 189 13.50 15.49 18.29
N GLY A 190 14.00 14.26 18.02
CA GLY A 190 13.85 13.13 18.94
C GLY A 190 12.40 12.69 19.11
N VAL A 191 11.53 12.90 18.10
CA VAL A 191 10.10 12.57 18.16
C VAL A 191 9.81 11.40 17.24
N ASP A 192 9.17 10.36 17.78
CA ASP A 192 8.67 9.24 16.99
C ASP A 192 7.39 9.62 16.24
N ALA A 193 7.25 9.13 15.01
CA ALA A 193 6.08 9.41 14.16
C ALA A 193 4.76 8.88 14.75
N SER A 194 4.81 7.84 15.57
CA SER A 194 3.64 7.29 16.25
C SER A 194 3.10 8.16 17.39
N LEU A 195 3.85 9.14 17.82
CA LEU A 195 3.46 10.09 18.87
C LEU A 195 2.90 11.41 18.33
N VAL A 196 2.78 11.53 16.99
CA VAL A 196 2.40 12.76 16.31
C VAL A 196 1.22 12.50 15.37
N ILE A 197 0.23 13.36 15.45
CA ILE A 197 -0.77 13.47 14.39
C ILE A 197 -0.09 14.09 13.18
N THR A 198 -0.03 13.35 12.10
CA THR A 198 0.55 13.77 10.82
C THR A 198 -0.57 14.13 9.86
N ARG A 199 -0.57 15.35 9.37
CA ARG A 199 -1.47 15.74 8.27
C ARG A 199 -0.85 15.34 6.94
N LEU A 200 -1.53 14.45 6.24
CA LEU A 200 -1.26 14.12 4.85
C LEU A 200 -2.05 15.08 3.96
N SER A 201 -1.44 15.62 2.91
CA SER A 201 -2.13 16.46 1.93
C SER A 201 -1.55 16.23 0.54
N PHE A 202 -2.32 16.55 -0.49
CA PHE A 202 -1.79 16.57 -1.85
C PHE A 202 -1.21 17.93 -2.19
N ASP A 203 -0.08 17.92 -2.90
CA ASP A 203 0.50 19.12 -3.49
C ASP A 203 -0.37 19.56 -4.66
N ILE A 204 -1.04 20.70 -4.52
CA ILE A 204 -1.98 21.23 -5.53
C ILE A 204 -1.27 21.76 -6.78
N ASP A 205 0.01 22.09 -6.66
CA ASP A 205 0.82 22.62 -7.77
C ASP A 205 1.48 21.49 -8.59
N SER A 206 1.37 20.24 -8.12
CA SER A 206 1.94 19.09 -8.81
C SER A 206 0.99 18.53 -9.87
N SER A 207 1.49 18.34 -11.09
CA SER A 207 0.75 17.69 -12.20
C SER A 207 0.48 16.20 -11.96
N VAL A 208 1.18 15.58 -11.00
CA VAL A 208 1.04 14.18 -10.60
C VAL A 208 0.70 14.08 -9.12
N PRO A 209 -0.01 13.04 -8.66
CA PRO A 209 -0.31 12.87 -7.25
C PRO A 209 0.96 12.85 -6.41
N LYS A 210 1.19 13.90 -5.62
CA LYS A 210 2.32 14.08 -4.73
C LYS A 210 1.80 14.27 -3.31
N LEU A 211 2.09 13.31 -2.44
CA LEU A 211 1.69 13.34 -1.05
C LEU A 211 2.72 14.12 -0.23
N LEU A 212 2.24 15.04 0.61
CA LEU A 212 3.04 15.84 1.54
C LEU A 212 2.66 15.49 2.97
N PHE A 213 3.63 15.56 3.87
CA PHE A 213 3.54 15.26 5.28
C PHE A 213 3.76 16.52 6.11
N LYS A 214 2.89 16.79 7.07
CA LYS A 214 3.00 17.94 7.97
C LYS A 214 2.74 17.50 9.40
N PRO A 215 3.60 17.85 10.39
CA PRO A 215 3.28 17.64 11.80
C PRO A 215 2.13 18.56 12.18
N PHE A 216 1.10 18.00 12.80
CA PHE A 216 -0.10 18.77 13.18
C PHE A 216 -0.25 18.94 14.69
N GLY A 217 0.02 17.89 15.47
CA GLY A 217 -0.08 17.90 16.91
C GLY A 217 0.43 16.62 17.53
N TYR A 218 0.40 16.53 18.85
CA TYR A 218 0.63 15.26 19.56
C TYR A 218 -0.66 14.47 19.65
N ILE A 219 -0.53 13.15 19.76
CA ILE A 219 -1.65 12.25 20.04
C ILE A 219 -2.21 12.51 21.44
N ASP A 220 -3.47 12.19 21.67
CA ASP A 220 -4.11 12.24 22.96
C ASP A 220 -3.91 10.91 23.76
N GLU A 221 -4.50 10.85 24.96
CA GLU A 221 -4.40 9.70 25.86
C GLU A 221 -5.06 8.46 25.28
N PHE A 222 -6.22 8.62 24.64
CA PHE A 222 -6.93 7.51 23.97
C PHE A 222 -6.07 6.89 22.85
N ASP A 223 -5.53 7.70 21.97
CA ASP A 223 -4.68 7.23 20.88
C ASP A 223 -3.39 6.58 21.42
N ALA A 224 -2.81 7.12 22.51
CA ALA A 224 -1.63 6.54 23.14
C ALA A 224 -1.91 5.14 23.73
N GLU A 225 -3.07 4.93 24.33
CA GLU A 225 -3.48 3.61 24.83
C GLU A 225 -3.71 2.62 23.69
N GLN A 226 -4.36 3.05 22.61
CA GLN A 226 -4.56 2.23 21.42
C GLN A 226 -3.22 1.80 20.79
N ILE A 227 -2.25 2.71 20.68
CA ILE A 227 -0.91 2.39 20.14
C ILE A 227 -0.19 1.38 21.02
N ARG A 228 -0.27 1.49 22.35
CA ARG A 228 0.31 0.48 23.24
C ARG A 228 -0.33 -0.89 23.01
N ALA A 229 -1.66 -0.96 22.95
CA ALA A 229 -2.37 -2.21 22.72
C ALA A 229 -1.99 -2.88 21.40
N ILE A 230 -1.99 -2.14 20.29
CA ILE A 230 -1.63 -2.69 18.98
C ILE A 230 -0.15 -3.05 18.86
N SER A 231 0.75 -2.37 19.60
CA SER A 231 2.18 -2.69 19.60
C SER A 231 2.50 -4.06 20.19
N GLU A 232 1.62 -4.61 21.04
CA GLU A 232 1.73 -5.94 21.63
C GLU A 232 1.18 -7.04 20.72
N THR A 233 0.54 -6.66 19.60
CA THR A 233 -0.04 -7.57 18.62
C THR A 233 0.80 -7.67 17.36
N ASN A 234 0.43 -8.58 16.45
CA ASN A 234 1.05 -8.68 15.13
C ASN A 234 0.29 -7.90 14.03
N GLU A 235 -0.76 -7.18 14.39
CA GLU A 235 -1.63 -6.51 13.42
C GLU A 235 -0.90 -5.51 12.52
N ILE A 236 0.00 -4.70 13.08
CA ILE A 236 0.79 -3.74 12.29
C ILE A 236 1.57 -4.47 11.19
N ASN A 237 2.21 -5.61 11.49
CA ASN A 237 2.96 -6.38 10.51
C ASN A 237 2.06 -6.98 9.42
N GLU A 238 0.83 -7.36 9.76
CA GLU A 238 -0.15 -7.81 8.78
C GLU A 238 -0.49 -6.70 7.78
N TYR A 239 -0.70 -5.48 8.26
CA TYR A 239 -0.95 -4.32 7.40
C TYR A 239 0.29 -3.89 6.59
N LEU A 240 1.49 -4.09 7.09
CA LEU A 240 2.74 -3.82 6.39
C LEU A 240 3.11 -4.88 5.36
N THR A 241 2.56 -6.08 5.47
CA THR A 241 2.82 -7.17 4.51
C THR A 241 2.36 -6.76 3.11
N ILE A 242 3.26 -6.85 2.13
CA ILE A 242 2.96 -6.57 0.72
C ILE A 242 2.73 -7.90 0.01
N ASN A 243 1.52 -8.09 -0.47
CA ASN A 243 1.10 -9.23 -1.28
C ASN A 243 0.14 -8.70 -2.34
N MET A 244 0.47 -8.88 -3.63
CA MET A 244 -0.28 -8.32 -4.75
C MET A 244 -0.58 -9.44 -5.76
N LYS A 245 -1.82 -9.51 -6.22
CA LYS A 245 -2.12 -10.33 -7.40
C LYS A 245 -1.47 -9.69 -8.62
N THR A 246 -0.78 -10.47 -9.44
CA THR A 246 -0.15 -10.00 -10.68
C THR A 246 -0.89 -10.55 -11.88
N VAL A 247 -0.76 -9.89 -13.04
CA VAL A 247 -1.29 -10.37 -14.32
C VAL A 247 -0.19 -10.99 -15.16
N ASP A 248 -0.58 -11.97 -15.97
CA ASP A 248 0.27 -12.55 -16.99
C ASP A 248 0.05 -11.80 -18.31
N ILE A 249 1.07 -11.08 -18.76
CA ILE A 249 1.06 -10.36 -20.04
C ILE A 249 1.63 -11.19 -21.20
N SER A 250 2.12 -12.41 -20.95
CA SER A 250 2.70 -13.27 -21.98
C SER A 250 1.65 -13.73 -23.00
N GLN A 251 0.37 -13.74 -22.62
CA GLN A 251 -0.74 -14.12 -23.50
C GLN A 251 -1.24 -12.95 -24.37
N GLU A 252 -1.09 -11.69 -23.93
CA GLU A 252 -1.52 -10.54 -24.70
C GLU A 252 -0.60 -10.26 -25.91
N ILE A 253 0.70 -10.52 -25.75
CA ILE A 253 1.69 -10.33 -26.83
C ILE A 253 1.49 -11.34 -27.97
N SER A 254 0.92 -12.50 -27.70
CA SER A 254 0.63 -13.52 -28.72
C SER A 254 -0.64 -13.24 -29.53
N ALA A 255 -1.58 -12.46 -29.00
CA ALA A 255 -2.82 -12.10 -29.70
C ALA A 255 -2.58 -10.99 -30.75
N ASP A 256 -1.79 -9.96 -30.41
CA ASP A 256 -1.45 -8.87 -31.35
C ASP A 256 -0.49 -9.32 -32.48
N ALA A 257 0.28 -10.39 -32.25
CA ALA A 257 1.20 -10.93 -33.28
C ALA A 257 0.51 -11.80 -34.34
N VAL A 258 -0.75 -12.19 -34.11
CA VAL A 258 -1.49 -13.06 -35.06
C VAL A 258 -2.32 -12.25 -36.08
N ASP A 259 -2.70 -11.03 -35.75
CA ASP A 259 -3.48 -10.17 -36.64
C ASP A 259 -2.64 -9.52 -37.75
N ASP A 260 -1.31 -9.37 -37.59
CA ASP A 260 -0.40 -8.82 -38.59
C ASP A 260 0.01 -9.83 -39.70
N VAL A 261 -0.35 -11.11 -39.57
CA VAL A 261 0.01 -12.15 -40.58
C VAL A 261 -1.17 -12.51 -41.49
N ALA A 262 -2.35 -11.97 -41.25
CA ALA A 262 -3.58 -12.29 -42.01
C ALA A 262 -3.87 -11.30 -43.18
N GLU A 263 -3.07 -10.26 -43.38
CA GLU A 263 -3.20 -9.29 -44.47
C GLU A 263 -1.93 -9.15 -45.34
N ALA A 264 -1.23 -10.25 -45.63
CA ALA A 264 -0.11 -10.25 -46.60
C ALA A 264 -0.40 -11.22 -47.76
#